data_c8872d226fefb8d154fc317c0a6b2e6f
#
_entry.id   c8872d226fefb8d154fc317c0a6b2e6f
#
_cell.length_a   1.000
_cell.length_b   1.000
_cell.length_c   1.000
_cell.angle_alpha   90.00
_cell.angle_beta   90.00
_cell.angle_gamma   90.00
#
_symmetry.space_group_name_H-M   'P 1'
#
loop_
_entity.id
_entity.type
_entity.pdbx_description
1 polymer ?
#
loop_
_entity_poly.entity_id
_entity_poly.type
_entity_poly.pdbx_seq_one_letter_code
_entity_poly.pdbx_strand_id
1 'polypeptide(L)'
;KPYVKLLESITKEMAVQITALEILAEEQAGEKFNLKSPKQLGVLLFEKLGLPIIKKTKTGYSTDVSVLEQLEGSHPLITTILEHRKLTKLHSTYLEGLRPLINPATGRIHTHFQQTITATGRLSSTDPNLQNIPVRTEIGKRIREIFIPGTGYDWLMSCDYSQVELRVLA
;
A
#
# COMPACT_ATOMS: atom_id res chain seq x y z
N LYS A 1 11.48 9.26 -14.70
CA LYS A 1 12.71 9.06 -13.91
C LYS A 1 12.36 9.17 -12.43
N PRO A 2 12.84 8.27 -11.54
CA PRO A 2 12.63 8.46 -10.10
C PRO A 2 13.60 9.50 -9.53
N TYR A 3 13.09 10.32 -8.60
CA TYR A 3 13.93 11.22 -7.80
C TYR A 3 14.42 10.47 -6.55
N VAL A 4 15.62 9.89 -6.65
CA VAL A 4 16.16 8.93 -5.66
C VAL A 4 16.27 9.53 -4.26
N LYS A 5 16.71 10.79 -4.13
CA LYS A 5 16.82 11.47 -2.82
C LYS A 5 15.46 11.59 -2.12
N LEU A 6 14.40 11.90 -2.86
CA LEU A 6 13.05 12.00 -2.30
C LEU A 6 12.52 10.60 -1.95
N LEU A 7 12.78 9.59 -2.79
CA LEU A 7 12.46 8.19 -2.51
C LEU A 7 13.08 7.75 -1.18
N GLU A 8 14.36 8.02 -0.97
CA GLU A 8 15.06 7.65 0.27
C GLU A 8 14.53 8.40 1.50
N SER A 9 14.20 9.69 1.36
CA SER A 9 13.61 10.49 2.44
C SER A 9 12.27 9.92 2.86
N ILE A 10 11.36 9.69 1.91
CA ILE A 10 10.02 9.14 2.19
C ILE A 10 10.12 7.74 2.79
N THR A 11 11.03 6.90 2.28
CA THR A 11 11.26 5.55 2.82
C THR A 11 11.63 5.58 4.29
N LYS A 12 12.57 6.46 4.68
CA LYS A 12 12.99 6.61 6.08
C LYS A 12 11.87 7.14 6.97
N GLU A 13 11.15 8.16 6.53
CA GLU A 13 10.03 8.74 7.28
C GLU A 13 8.94 7.69 7.52
N MET A 14 8.57 6.92 6.50
CA MET A 14 7.57 5.86 6.65
C MET A 14 8.03 4.73 7.56
N ALA A 15 9.30 4.35 7.52
CA ALA A 15 9.86 3.35 8.42
C ALA A 15 9.72 3.78 9.88
N VAL A 16 9.98 5.05 10.19
CA VAL A 16 9.77 5.62 11.54
C VAL A 16 8.29 5.56 11.95
N GLN A 17 7.39 5.93 11.05
CA GLN A 17 5.94 5.87 11.33
C GLN A 17 5.45 4.43 11.56
N ILE A 18 5.92 3.47 10.77
CA ILE A 18 5.59 2.05 10.94
C ILE A 18 6.07 1.55 12.31
N THR A 19 7.31 1.88 12.70
CA THR A 19 7.85 1.52 14.03
C THR A 19 7.03 2.15 15.16
N ALA A 20 6.63 3.41 15.02
CA ALA A 20 5.77 4.07 16.02
C ALA A 20 4.40 3.38 16.16
N LEU A 21 3.81 2.94 15.07
CA LEU A 21 2.55 2.18 15.08
C LEU A 21 2.73 0.79 15.70
N GLU A 22 3.88 0.13 15.50
CA GLU A 22 4.19 -1.15 16.15
C GLU A 22 4.27 -1.00 17.67
N ILE A 23 4.94 0.05 18.16
CA ILE A 23 5.01 0.37 19.59
C ILE A 23 3.62 0.69 20.16
N LEU A 24 2.87 1.55 19.50
CA LEU A 24 1.52 1.90 19.91
C LEU A 24 0.58 0.68 19.97
N ALA A 25 0.70 -0.23 19.02
CA ALA A 25 -0.06 -1.47 19.00
C ALA A 25 0.27 -2.38 20.18
N GLU A 26 1.55 -2.50 20.56
CA GLU A 26 1.98 -3.26 21.75
C GLU A 26 1.42 -2.63 23.05
N GLU A 27 1.45 -1.30 23.15
CA GLU A 27 0.86 -0.57 24.29
C GLU A 27 -0.66 -0.80 24.40
N GLN A 28 -1.37 -0.70 23.27
CA GLN A 28 -2.83 -0.92 23.23
C GLN A 28 -3.22 -2.38 23.48
N ALA A 29 -2.38 -3.32 23.11
CA ALA A 29 -2.57 -4.75 23.35
C ALA A 29 -2.20 -5.16 24.80
N GLY A 30 -1.35 -4.39 25.46
CA GLY A 30 -0.79 -4.74 26.78
C GLY A 30 0.25 -5.85 26.75
N GLU A 31 0.67 -6.29 25.56
CA GLU A 31 1.70 -7.32 25.39
C GLU A 31 2.42 -7.17 24.05
N LYS A 32 3.61 -7.78 23.96
CA LYS A 32 4.35 -7.86 22.70
C LYS A 32 3.76 -8.93 21.78
N PHE A 33 3.57 -8.60 20.55
CA PHE A 33 3.12 -9.51 19.52
C PHE A 33 3.60 -9.08 18.13
N ASN A 34 3.51 -9.98 17.15
CA ASN A 34 3.89 -9.67 15.77
C ASN A 34 2.66 -9.26 14.94
N LEU A 35 2.54 -7.96 14.65
CA LEU A 35 1.49 -7.39 13.78
C LEU A 35 1.42 -8.04 12.38
N LYS A 36 2.53 -8.60 11.91
CA LYS A 36 2.63 -9.28 10.60
C LYS A 36 2.19 -10.74 10.66
N SER A 37 1.88 -11.28 11.86
CA SER A 37 1.41 -12.65 12.03
C SER A 37 -0.11 -12.70 12.16
N PRO A 38 -0.87 -13.14 11.14
CA PRO A 38 -2.33 -13.25 11.22
C PRO A 38 -2.78 -14.17 12.36
N LYS A 39 -1.99 -15.21 12.66
CA LYS A 39 -2.28 -16.16 13.73
C LYS A 39 -2.21 -15.50 15.10
N GLN A 40 -1.12 -14.80 15.41
CA GLN A 40 -0.97 -14.10 16.70
C GLN A 40 -2.02 -13.00 16.85
N LEU A 41 -2.25 -12.26 15.77
CA LEU A 41 -3.25 -11.20 15.74
C LEU A 41 -4.67 -11.74 15.97
N GLY A 42 -5.01 -12.86 15.35
CA GLY A 42 -6.31 -13.52 15.55
C GLY A 42 -6.54 -13.95 17.00
N VAL A 43 -5.55 -14.58 17.63
CA VAL A 43 -5.62 -14.96 19.05
C VAL A 43 -5.76 -13.71 19.94
N LEU A 44 -4.96 -12.68 19.68
CA LEU A 44 -5.03 -11.44 20.46
C LEU A 44 -6.42 -10.78 20.36
N LEU A 45 -6.93 -10.56 19.16
CA LEU A 45 -8.20 -9.86 18.95
C LEU A 45 -9.40 -10.64 19.44
N PHE A 46 -9.48 -11.93 19.15
CA PHE A 46 -10.70 -12.71 19.32
C PHE A 46 -10.71 -13.54 20.61
N GLU A 47 -9.54 -13.97 21.11
CA GLU A 47 -9.49 -14.75 22.36
C GLU A 47 -9.15 -13.91 23.58
N LYS A 48 -8.17 -12.97 23.46
CA LYS A 48 -7.73 -12.16 24.59
C LYS A 48 -8.55 -10.89 24.78
N LEU A 49 -8.78 -10.13 23.70
CA LEU A 49 -9.58 -8.91 23.74
C LEU A 49 -11.08 -9.17 23.59
N GLY A 50 -11.48 -10.41 23.28
CA GLY A 50 -12.88 -10.83 23.22
C GLY A 50 -13.73 -10.13 22.16
N LEU A 51 -13.10 -9.67 21.06
CA LEU A 51 -13.81 -9.01 19.98
C LEU A 51 -14.70 -10.01 19.21
N PRO A 52 -15.82 -9.55 18.61
CA PRO A 52 -16.73 -10.45 17.91
C PRO A 52 -16.06 -11.09 16.70
N ILE A 53 -16.25 -12.39 16.53
CA ILE A 53 -15.70 -13.16 15.42
C ILE A 53 -16.60 -12.95 14.20
N ILE A 54 -16.12 -12.20 13.21
CA ILE A 54 -16.84 -11.93 11.96
C ILE A 54 -16.71 -13.09 10.97
N LYS A 55 -15.47 -13.64 10.83
CA LYS A 55 -15.17 -14.69 9.86
C LYS A 55 -14.08 -15.61 10.37
N LYS A 56 -14.27 -16.92 10.12
CA LYS A 56 -13.24 -17.95 10.34
C LYS A 56 -12.63 -18.41 9.02
N THR A 57 -11.38 -18.81 9.07
CA THR A 57 -10.66 -19.47 7.98
C THR A 57 -10.43 -20.93 8.33
N LYS A 58 -9.92 -21.73 7.40
CA LYS A 58 -9.55 -23.13 7.66
C LYS A 58 -8.49 -23.28 8.75
N THR A 59 -7.67 -22.26 8.98
CA THR A 59 -6.52 -22.27 9.89
C THR A 59 -6.71 -21.39 11.13
N GLY A 60 -7.89 -20.78 11.32
CA GLY A 60 -8.16 -19.91 12.47
C GLY A 60 -9.08 -18.75 12.16
N TYR A 61 -8.84 -17.62 12.82
CA TYR A 61 -9.61 -16.39 12.64
C TYR A 61 -9.15 -15.61 11.43
N SER A 62 -10.09 -15.05 10.66
CA SER A 62 -9.76 -14.09 9.61
C SER A 62 -9.43 -12.73 10.22
N THR A 63 -8.31 -12.19 9.82
CA THR A 63 -7.89 -10.81 10.13
C THR A 63 -7.76 -9.97 8.87
N ASP A 64 -8.50 -10.31 7.82
CA ASP A 64 -8.52 -9.56 6.57
C ASP A 64 -8.99 -8.12 6.79
N VAL A 65 -8.61 -7.21 5.89
CA VAL A 65 -8.97 -5.79 5.98
C VAL A 65 -10.48 -5.62 6.13
N SER A 66 -11.28 -6.32 5.33
CA SER A 66 -12.75 -6.26 5.39
C SER A 66 -13.35 -6.73 6.74
N VAL A 67 -12.66 -7.61 7.45
CA VAL A 67 -13.05 -8.05 8.80
C VAL A 67 -12.68 -6.98 9.82
N LEU A 68 -11.49 -6.43 9.73
CA LEU A 68 -11.02 -5.38 10.65
C LEU A 68 -11.82 -4.09 10.49
N GLU A 69 -12.20 -3.71 9.27
CA GLU A 69 -13.06 -2.55 9.01
C GLU A 69 -14.44 -2.68 9.69
N GLN A 70 -15.02 -3.90 9.74
CA GLN A 70 -16.27 -4.15 10.48
C GLN A 70 -16.10 -4.06 12.00
N LEU A 71 -14.89 -4.21 12.50
CA LEU A 71 -14.53 -4.08 13.92
C LEU A 71 -14.06 -2.67 14.29
N GLU A 72 -14.01 -1.74 13.33
CA GLU A 72 -13.58 -0.38 13.57
C GLU A 72 -14.48 0.30 14.61
N GLY A 73 -13.86 0.98 15.57
CA GLY A 73 -14.56 1.55 16.73
C GLY A 73 -14.75 0.60 17.91
N SER A 74 -14.57 -0.71 17.75
CA SER A 74 -14.70 -1.66 18.88
C SER A 74 -13.48 -1.64 19.81
N HIS A 75 -12.30 -1.35 19.28
CA HIS A 75 -11.08 -1.24 20.07
C HIS A 75 -10.04 -0.37 19.33
N PRO A 76 -9.27 0.51 20.03
CA PRO A 76 -8.29 1.39 19.39
C PRO A 76 -7.23 0.65 18.58
N LEU A 77 -6.85 -0.54 18.99
CA LEU A 77 -5.90 -1.39 18.31
C LEU A 77 -6.30 -1.70 16.85
N ILE A 78 -7.59 -1.79 16.54
CA ILE A 78 -8.08 -2.07 15.18
C ILE A 78 -7.65 -0.98 14.21
N THR A 79 -7.86 0.29 14.57
CA THR A 79 -7.44 1.44 13.74
C THR A 79 -5.93 1.45 13.55
N THR A 80 -5.16 1.17 14.61
CA THR A 80 -3.70 1.09 14.55
C THR A 80 -3.22 -0.03 13.61
N ILE A 81 -3.85 -1.20 13.63
CA ILE A 81 -3.53 -2.32 12.74
C ILE A 81 -3.84 -1.96 11.28
N LEU A 82 -4.99 -1.35 11.01
CA LEU A 82 -5.38 -0.95 9.66
C LEU A 82 -4.39 0.07 9.08
N GLU A 83 -4.01 1.06 9.87
CA GLU A 83 -3.03 2.06 9.47
C GLU A 83 -1.64 1.47 9.25
N HIS A 84 -1.17 0.63 10.16
CA HIS A 84 0.09 -0.10 10.02
C HIS A 84 0.13 -0.92 8.74
N ARG A 85 -0.91 -1.68 8.43
CA ARG A 85 -1.00 -2.49 7.20
C ARG A 85 -0.96 -1.62 5.95
N LYS A 86 -1.70 -0.52 5.95
CA LYS A 86 -1.72 0.45 4.85
C LYS A 86 -0.33 1.01 4.59
N LEU A 87 0.34 1.52 5.62
CA LEU A 87 1.69 2.09 5.49
C LEU A 87 2.72 1.03 5.09
N THR A 88 2.69 -0.15 5.71
CA THR A 88 3.62 -1.24 5.39
C THR A 88 3.48 -1.70 3.93
N LYS A 89 2.25 -1.80 3.42
CA LYS A 89 2.00 -2.14 2.01
C LYS A 89 2.56 -1.07 1.08
N LEU A 90 2.35 0.20 1.38
CA LEU A 90 2.87 1.30 0.57
C LEU A 90 4.40 1.35 0.60
N HIS A 91 4.99 1.18 1.78
CA HIS A 91 6.44 1.15 1.97
C HIS A 91 7.10 0.02 1.17
N SER A 92 6.62 -1.22 1.33
CA SER A 92 7.20 -2.37 0.64
C SER A 92 6.97 -2.35 -0.86
N THR A 93 5.76 -2.00 -1.31
CA THR A 93 5.40 -2.08 -2.73
C THR A 93 6.02 -0.95 -3.54
N TYR A 94 5.96 0.30 -3.04
CA TYR A 94 6.34 1.46 -3.82
C TYR A 94 7.70 2.05 -3.46
N LEU A 95 8.12 1.98 -2.22
CA LEU A 95 9.38 2.60 -1.82
C LEU A 95 10.54 1.61 -1.92
N GLU A 96 10.44 0.48 -1.25
CA GLU A 96 11.48 -0.55 -1.36
C GLU A 96 11.43 -1.30 -2.70
N GLY A 97 10.22 -1.56 -3.20
CA GLY A 97 10.02 -2.27 -4.47
C GLY A 97 10.48 -1.52 -5.71
N LEU A 98 10.49 -0.18 -5.71
CA LEU A 98 10.92 0.61 -6.87
C LEU A 98 12.44 0.72 -7.01
N ARG A 99 13.18 0.72 -5.90
CA ARG A 99 14.63 0.93 -5.91
C ARG A 99 15.40 -0.09 -6.77
N PRO A 100 15.19 -1.41 -6.62
CA PRO A 100 15.89 -2.41 -7.43
C PRO A 100 15.52 -2.38 -8.92
N LEU A 101 14.37 -1.76 -9.26
CA LEU A 101 13.88 -1.66 -10.64
C LEU A 101 14.42 -0.44 -11.40
N ILE A 102 15.24 0.39 -10.76
CA ILE A 102 15.91 1.50 -11.41
C ILE A 102 17.01 0.94 -12.32
N ASN A 103 16.85 1.09 -13.62
CA ASN A 103 17.85 0.66 -14.59
C ASN A 103 19.12 1.53 -14.45
N PRO A 104 20.29 0.96 -14.15
CA PRO A 104 21.49 1.74 -13.89
C PRO A 104 22.01 2.50 -15.12
N ALA A 105 21.75 1.99 -16.33
CA ALA A 105 22.19 2.65 -17.57
C ALA A 105 21.34 3.87 -17.92
N THR A 106 20.03 3.83 -17.65
CA THR A 106 19.10 4.93 -18.00
C THR A 106 18.71 5.81 -16.83
N GLY A 107 18.91 5.33 -15.59
CA GLY A 107 18.40 5.95 -14.36
C GLY A 107 16.86 6.04 -14.34
N ARG A 108 16.17 5.15 -15.05
CA ARG A 108 14.70 5.13 -15.21
C ARG A 108 14.12 3.80 -14.75
N ILE A 109 12.84 3.83 -14.43
CA ILE A 109 12.04 2.62 -14.21
C ILE A 109 11.27 2.35 -15.49
N HIS A 110 11.28 1.10 -15.95
CA HIS A 110 10.63 0.64 -17.17
C HIS A 110 9.62 -0.45 -16.80
N THR A 111 8.35 -0.08 -16.68
CA THR A 111 7.28 -1.04 -16.45
C THR A 111 6.96 -1.83 -17.70
N HIS A 112 6.46 -3.04 -17.51
CA HIS A 112 5.95 -3.87 -18.60
C HIS A 112 4.43 -3.74 -18.67
N PHE A 113 3.91 -3.22 -19.78
CA PHE A 113 2.48 -3.20 -20.07
C PHE A 113 2.05 -4.47 -20.79
N GLN A 114 1.04 -5.12 -20.25
CA GLN A 114 0.48 -6.36 -20.79
C GLN A 114 -0.91 -6.12 -21.35
N GLN A 115 -1.15 -6.52 -22.58
CA GLN A 115 -2.39 -6.26 -23.32
C GLN A 115 -3.41 -7.42 -23.25
N THR A 116 -2.96 -8.60 -22.85
CA THR A 116 -3.75 -9.85 -22.97
C THR A 116 -4.13 -10.49 -21.62
N ILE A 117 -3.79 -9.87 -20.51
CA ILE A 117 -3.97 -10.48 -19.18
C ILE A 117 -5.37 -10.27 -18.62
N THR A 118 -5.96 -9.08 -18.84
CA THR A 118 -7.26 -8.76 -18.26
C THR A 118 -8.40 -9.24 -19.14
N ALA A 119 -9.43 -9.82 -18.54
CA ALA A 119 -10.64 -10.24 -19.26
C ALA A 119 -11.44 -9.06 -19.84
N THR A 120 -11.21 -7.85 -19.34
CA THR A 120 -11.92 -6.62 -19.75
C THR A 120 -11.25 -5.89 -20.90
N GLY A 121 -10.12 -6.37 -21.43
CA GLY A 121 -9.34 -5.66 -22.46
C GLY A 121 -8.53 -4.45 -21.95
N ARG A 122 -8.53 -4.19 -20.62
CA ARG A 122 -7.68 -3.14 -20.02
C ARG A 122 -6.22 -3.59 -20.00
N LEU A 123 -5.30 -2.63 -20.04
CA LEU A 123 -3.89 -2.89 -19.82
C LEU A 123 -3.64 -3.33 -18.35
N SER A 124 -2.66 -4.18 -18.18
CA SER A 124 -2.05 -4.50 -16.89
C SER A 124 -0.61 -4.02 -16.87
N SER A 125 -0.10 -3.60 -15.73
CA SER A 125 1.28 -3.10 -15.56
C SER A 125 1.99 -3.94 -14.51
N THR A 126 3.21 -4.41 -14.83
CA THR A 126 4.05 -5.23 -13.93
C THR A 126 5.49 -4.75 -13.95
N ASP A 127 6.21 -5.04 -12.88
CA ASP A 127 7.65 -4.82 -12.71
C ASP A 127 8.14 -3.38 -12.98
N PRO A 128 7.55 -2.39 -12.29
CA PRO A 128 6.54 -2.40 -11.23
C PRO A 128 5.12 -2.18 -11.76
N ASN A 129 4.10 -2.51 -10.94
CA ASN A 129 2.74 -2.08 -11.24
C ASN A 129 2.57 -0.59 -10.93
N LEU A 130 2.63 0.25 -11.96
CA LEU A 130 2.47 1.71 -11.83
C LEU A 130 1.00 2.17 -11.83
N GLN A 131 0.05 1.28 -12.18
CA GLN A 131 -1.38 1.61 -12.21
C GLN A 131 -2.02 1.68 -10.82
N ASN A 132 -1.38 1.08 -9.81
CA ASN A 132 -1.89 0.99 -8.44
C ASN A 132 -1.28 2.04 -7.48
N ILE A 133 -0.57 3.04 -7.99
CA ILE A 133 -0.03 4.13 -7.15
C ILE A 133 -1.23 4.90 -6.56
N PRO A 134 -1.32 5.03 -5.22
CA PRO A 134 -2.43 5.73 -4.58
C PRO A 134 -2.52 7.19 -5.04
N VAL A 135 -3.74 7.67 -5.29
CA VAL A 135 -3.98 9.04 -5.81
C VAL A 135 -4.60 9.94 -4.75
N ARG A 136 -5.44 9.36 -3.86
CA ARG A 136 -6.30 10.13 -2.95
C ARG A 136 -5.67 10.42 -1.58
N THR A 137 -4.64 9.69 -1.19
CA THR A 137 -3.99 9.85 0.11
C THR A 137 -2.79 10.79 0.01
N GLU A 138 -2.47 11.52 1.09
CA GLU A 138 -1.31 12.41 1.13
C GLU A 138 0.00 11.65 0.86
N ILE A 139 0.15 10.47 1.45
CA ILE A 139 1.34 9.63 1.18
C ILE A 139 1.40 9.18 -0.29
N GLY A 140 0.26 8.88 -0.90
CA GLY A 140 0.19 8.55 -2.32
C GLY A 140 0.61 9.72 -3.21
N LYS A 141 0.23 10.95 -2.88
CA LYS A 141 0.68 12.16 -3.57
C LYS A 141 2.20 12.28 -3.49
N ARG A 142 2.78 12.12 -2.31
CA ARG A 142 4.24 12.17 -2.11
C ARG A 142 4.98 11.07 -2.89
N ILE A 143 4.42 9.85 -2.94
CA ILE A 143 4.98 8.78 -3.78
C ILE A 143 4.97 9.16 -5.25
N ARG A 144 3.93 9.85 -5.74
CA ARG A 144 3.86 10.32 -7.12
C ARG A 144 4.89 11.40 -7.45
N GLU A 145 5.24 12.26 -6.49
CA GLU A 145 6.28 13.29 -6.65
C GLU A 145 7.68 12.70 -6.90
N ILE A 146 7.89 11.41 -6.59
CA ILE A 146 9.13 10.70 -6.90
C ILE A 146 9.35 10.60 -8.42
N PHE A 147 8.27 10.59 -9.21
CA PHE A 147 8.33 10.49 -10.66
C PHE A 147 8.49 11.87 -11.28
N ILE A 148 9.69 12.16 -11.77
CA ILE A 148 10.06 13.44 -12.39
C ILE A 148 10.34 13.26 -13.87
N PRO A 149 10.33 14.35 -14.67
CA PRO A 149 10.73 14.32 -16.07
C PRO A 149 12.13 13.71 -16.25
N GLY A 150 12.35 13.09 -17.39
CA GLY A 150 13.67 12.60 -17.75
C GLY A 150 14.62 13.75 -18.11
N THR A 151 15.91 13.46 -18.22
CA THR A 151 16.92 14.42 -18.70
C THR A 151 16.51 14.97 -20.07
N GLY A 152 16.52 16.27 -20.24
CA GLY A 152 16.11 16.96 -21.48
C GLY A 152 14.61 17.25 -21.60
N TYR A 153 13.83 17.00 -20.53
CA TYR A 153 12.40 17.31 -20.46
C TYR A 153 12.10 18.10 -19.21
N ASP A 154 11.29 19.15 -19.33
CA ASP A 154 10.91 20.02 -18.22
C ASP A 154 9.59 19.60 -17.56
N TRP A 155 8.74 18.86 -18.27
CA TRP A 155 7.37 18.57 -17.86
C TRP A 155 7.01 17.09 -17.98
N LEU A 156 6.12 16.65 -17.09
CA LEU A 156 5.31 15.46 -17.25
C LEU A 156 3.90 15.91 -17.66
N MET A 157 3.44 15.45 -18.81
CA MET A 157 2.07 15.70 -19.27
C MET A 157 1.21 14.48 -18.94
N SER A 158 0.05 14.71 -18.33
CA SER A 158 -1.00 13.70 -18.12
C SER A 158 -2.23 14.09 -18.92
N CYS A 159 -2.66 13.20 -19.79
CA CYS A 159 -3.89 13.37 -20.58
C CYS A 159 -4.83 12.19 -20.30
N ASP A 160 -6.09 12.50 -20.03
CA ASP A 160 -7.12 11.49 -19.78
C ASP A 160 -8.45 11.93 -20.39
N TYR A 161 -9.24 10.98 -20.89
CA TYR A 161 -10.59 11.26 -21.38
C TYR A 161 -11.56 11.38 -20.22
N SER A 162 -12.27 12.51 -20.13
CA SER A 162 -13.34 12.68 -19.15
C SER A 162 -14.51 11.73 -19.46
N GLN A 163 -14.84 10.86 -18.50
CA GLN A 163 -16.01 9.97 -18.54
C GLN A 163 -16.08 9.12 -19.83
N VAL A 164 -14.95 8.53 -20.22
CA VAL A 164 -14.87 7.78 -21.49
C VAL A 164 -15.89 6.64 -21.57
N GLU A 165 -16.14 5.93 -20.48
CA GLU A 165 -17.11 4.84 -20.42
C GLU A 165 -18.53 5.32 -20.72
N LEU A 166 -18.95 6.46 -20.19
CA LEU A 166 -20.26 7.04 -20.47
C LEU A 166 -20.37 7.53 -21.90
N ARG A 167 -19.28 8.05 -22.47
CA ARG A 167 -19.25 8.50 -23.88
C ARG A 167 -19.34 7.35 -24.87
N VAL A 168 -18.80 6.18 -24.49
CA VAL A 168 -18.88 4.96 -25.32
C VAL A 168 -20.27 4.33 -25.23
N LEU A 169 -20.96 4.49 -24.08
CA LEU A 169 -22.34 3.99 -23.90
C LEU A 169 -23.40 4.83 -24.58
N ALA A 170 -23.16 6.11 -24.83
CA ALA A 170 -24.12 7.03 -25.47
C ALA A 170 -24.10 6.91 -26.99
#